data_818ff4a7dd0501381a47a64ce95dd912
#
_entry.id   818ff4a7dd0501381a47a64ce95dd912
#
_cell.length_a   1.000
_cell.length_b   1.000
_cell.length_c   1.000
_cell.angle_alpha   90.00
_cell.angle_beta   90.00
_cell.angle_gamma   90.00
#
_symmetry.space_group_name_H-M   'P 1'
#
loop_
_entity.id
_entity.type
_entity.pdbx_description
1 polymer ?
#
loop_
_entity_poly.entity_id
_entity_poly.type
_entity_poly.pdbx_seq_one_letter_code
_entity_poly.pdbx_strand_id
1 'polypeptide(L)'
;MQPIKDLLNKIKWDENLKKDEYIVNYLDSVEKKLIPLKFSEILRVEGSFMVIEKDSQETYIPLHRIREVKEGEKLVWQRTSVN
;
A
#
# COMPACT_ATOMS: atom_id res chain seq x y z
N MET A 1 4.45 15.71 -4.81
CA MET A 1 4.33 14.37 -4.23
C MET A 1 3.73 13.41 -5.25
N GLN A 2 4.30 12.23 -5.37
CA GLN A 2 3.83 11.23 -6.30
C GLN A 2 2.50 10.63 -5.81
N PRO A 3 1.51 10.49 -6.68
CA PRO A 3 0.27 9.82 -6.28
C PRO A 3 0.55 8.39 -5.87
N ILE A 4 -0.19 7.91 -4.87
CA ILE A 4 0.05 6.56 -4.35
C ILE A 4 -0.15 5.50 -5.44
N LYS A 5 -1.12 5.68 -6.31
CA LYS A 5 -1.37 4.70 -7.37
C LYS A 5 -0.17 4.58 -8.30
N ASP A 6 0.46 5.71 -8.62
CA ASP A 6 1.65 5.69 -9.48
C ASP A 6 2.80 4.97 -8.81
N LEU A 7 2.96 5.19 -7.49
CA LEU A 7 4.03 4.52 -6.76
C LEU A 7 3.81 3.01 -6.74
N LEU A 8 2.57 2.59 -6.47
CA LEU A 8 2.27 1.15 -6.43
C LEU A 8 2.51 0.51 -7.78
N ASN A 9 2.13 1.20 -8.86
CA ASN A 9 2.38 0.69 -10.20
C ASN A 9 3.86 0.61 -10.49
N LYS A 10 4.62 1.61 -10.05
CA LYS A 10 6.06 1.61 -10.26
C LYS A 10 6.71 0.41 -9.56
N ILE A 11 6.32 0.14 -8.33
CA ILE A 11 6.88 -0.99 -7.60
C ILE A 11 6.52 -2.29 -8.30
N LYS A 12 5.29 -2.38 -8.80
CA LYS A 12 4.82 -3.61 -9.46
C LYS A 12 5.58 -3.91 -10.72
N TRP A 13 5.87 -2.89 -11.53
CA TRP A 13 6.43 -3.10 -12.85
C TRP A 13 7.94 -2.95 -12.95
N ASP A 14 8.59 -2.38 -11.93
CA ASP A 14 10.03 -2.17 -11.95
C ASP A 14 10.74 -3.41 -11.42
N GLU A 15 11.38 -4.13 -12.32
CA GLU A 15 12.06 -5.38 -11.95
C GLU A 15 13.29 -5.16 -11.10
N ASN A 16 13.79 -3.93 -11.04
CA ASN A 16 14.93 -3.62 -10.20
C ASN A 16 14.57 -3.40 -8.76
N LEU A 17 13.28 -3.28 -8.44
CA LEU A 17 12.84 -3.07 -7.08
C LEU A 17 12.44 -4.39 -6.45
N LYS A 18 12.83 -4.55 -5.20
CA LYS A 18 12.53 -5.79 -4.46
C LYS A 18 11.21 -5.63 -3.76
N LYS A 19 10.18 -6.24 -4.32
CA LYS A 19 8.81 -6.08 -3.79
C LYS A 19 8.69 -6.52 -2.34
N ASP A 20 9.47 -7.51 -1.93
CA ASP A 20 9.40 -8.02 -0.56
C ASP A 20 9.90 -7.01 0.48
N GLU A 21 10.64 -6.00 0.03
CA GLU A 21 11.17 -5.00 0.95
C GLU A 21 10.21 -3.82 1.16
N TYR A 22 9.10 -3.81 0.43
CA TYR A 22 8.16 -2.70 0.53
C TYR A 22 7.01 -3.04 1.46
N ILE A 23 6.78 -2.17 2.42
CA ILE A 23 5.68 -2.30 3.37
C ILE A 23 4.73 -1.14 3.17
N VAL A 24 3.45 -1.46 2.99
CA VAL A 24 2.40 -0.47 2.85
C VAL A 24 1.64 -0.43 4.16
N ASN A 25 1.65 0.72 4.82
CA ASN A 25 0.92 0.89 6.06
C ASN A 25 -0.38 1.61 5.76
N TYR A 26 -1.49 0.98 6.08
CA TYR A 26 -2.79 1.57 5.83
C TYR A 26 -3.59 1.67 7.12
N LEU A 27 -4.53 2.61 7.14
CA LEU A 27 -5.35 2.85 8.33
C LEU A 27 -6.58 1.96 8.32
N ASP A 28 -6.71 1.14 9.36
CA ASP A 28 -7.89 0.29 9.52
C ASP A 28 -9.04 1.18 10.01
N SER A 29 -10.18 1.12 9.32
CA SER A 29 -11.30 1.98 9.64
C SER A 29 -12.00 1.56 10.93
N VAL A 30 -11.87 0.31 11.32
CA VAL A 30 -12.52 -0.19 12.52
C VAL A 30 -11.66 0.06 13.76
N GLU A 31 -10.43 -0.39 13.71
CA GLU A 31 -9.52 -0.26 14.85
C GLU A 31 -8.78 1.07 14.86
N LYS A 32 -8.84 1.81 13.76
CA LYS A 32 -8.24 3.14 13.64
C LYS A 32 -6.76 3.17 13.96
N LYS A 33 -6.05 2.14 13.50
CA LYS A 33 -4.62 2.07 13.67
C LYS A 33 -3.98 1.64 12.36
N LEU A 34 -2.67 1.89 12.23
CA LEU A 34 -1.95 1.51 11.03
C LEU A 34 -1.68 0.02 11.04
N ILE A 35 -1.94 -0.62 9.91
CA ILE A 35 -1.70 -2.03 9.73
C ILE A 35 -0.65 -2.20 8.65
N PRO A 36 0.45 -2.91 8.94
CA PRO A 36 1.48 -3.15 7.93
C PRO A 36 1.04 -4.23 6.97
N LEU A 37 1.34 -4.01 5.70
CA LEU A 37 1.01 -4.96 4.66
C LEU A 37 2.19 -5.04 3.71
N LYS A 38 2.70 -6.23 3.47
CA LYS A 38 3.78 -6.39 2.51
C LYS A 38 3.24 -6.13 1.11
N PHE A 39 4.01 -5.44 0.29
CA PHE A 39 3.57 -5.17 -1.07
C PHE A 39 3.25 -6.47 -1.81
N SER A 40 4.00 -7.53 -1.53
CA SER A 40 3.76 -8.82 -2.19
C SER A 40 2.40 -9.41 -1.86
N GLU A 41 1.74 -8.92 -0.81
CA GLU A 41 0.40 -9.40 -0.46
C GLU A 41 -0.69 -8.68 -1.24
N ILE A 42 -0.34 -7.64 -1.99
CA ILE A 42 -1.32 -6.93 -2.81
C ILE A 42 -1.46 -7.70 -4.12
N LEU A 43 -2.66 -8.20 -4.39
CA LEU A 43 -2.91 -8.97 -5.60
C LEU A 43 -2.91 -8.07 -6.84
N ARG A 44 -3.55 -6.90 -6.73
CA ARG A 44 -3.64 -5.96 -7.85
C ARG A 44 -4.23 -4.65 -7.37
N VAL A 45 -4.17 -3.65 -8.22
CA VAL A 45 -4.81 -2.36 -7.97
C VAL A 45 -5.91 -2.21 -8.99
N GLU A 46 -7.13 -1.99 -8.53
CA GLU A 46 -8.29 -1.79 -9.40
C GLU A 46 -8.93 -0.45 -9.09
N GLY A 47 -8.90 0.47 -10.06
CA GLY A 47 -9.47 1.78 -9.85
C GLY A 47 -8.84 2.47 -8.66
N SER A 48 -9.66 2.78 -7.66
CA SER A 48 -9.20 3.46 -6.44
C SER A 48 -8.98 2.51 -5.28
N PHE A 49 -8.85 1.21 -5.56
CA PHE A 49 -8.71 0.20 -4.51
C PHE A 49 -7.51 -0.66 -4.74
N MET A 50 -6.90 -1.11 -3.64
CA MET A 50 -5.94 -2.20 -3.72
C MET A 50 -6.68 -3.46 -3.26
N VAL A 51 -6.39 -4.58 -3.92
CA VAL A 51 -7.05 -5.84 -3.62
C VAL A 51 -6.04 -6.75 -2.95
N ILE A 52 -6.38 -7.22 -1.77
CA ILE A 52 -5.52 -8.14 -1.04
C ILE A 52 -6.30 -9.42 -0.75
N GLU A 53 -5.57 -10.47 -0.42
CA GLU A 53 -6.22 -11.71 -0.01
C GLU A 53 -6.14 -11.81 1.50
N LYS A 54 -7.28 -11.95 2.14
CA LYS A 54 -7.37 -12.09 3.58
C LYS A 54 -8.36 -13.19 3.92
N ASP A 55 -7.90 -14.17 4.69
CA ASP A 55 -8.74 -15.30 5.07
C ASP A 55 -9.34 -16.00 3.85
N SER A 56 -8.53 -16.18 2.82
CA SER A 56 -8.92 -16.84 1.56
C SER A 56 -9.98 -16.07 0.77
N GLN A 57 -10.17 -14.79 1.07
CA GLN A 57 -11.11 -13.93 0.36
C GLN A 57 -10.43 -12.67 -0.11
N GLU A 58 -10.85 -12.18 -1.28
CA GLU A 58 -10.34 -10.91 -1.78
C GLU A 58 -11.00 -9.76 -1.04
N THR A 59 -10.18 -8.87 -0.54
CA THR A 59 -10.64 -7.71 0.20
C THR A 59 -10.20 -6.46 -0.52
N TYR A 60 -11.12 -5.52 -0.71
CA TYR A 60 -10.85 -4.26 -1.38
C TYR A 60 -10.60 -3.17 -0.35
N ILE A 61 -9.42 -2.57 -0.42
CA ILE A 61 -9.05 -1.49 0.50
C ILE A 61 -8.84 -0.21 -0.30
N PRO A 62 -9.59 0.85 0.03
CA PRO A 62 -9.43 2.12 -0.71
C PRO A 62 -8.02 2.64 -0.60
N LEU A 63 -7.47 3.12 -1.71
CA LEU A 63 -6.11 3.63 -1.72
C LEU A 63 -5.92 4.82 -0.79
N HIS A 64 -6.99 5.58 -0.54
CA HIS A 64 -6.86 6.74 0.35
C HIS A 64 -6.62 6.35 1.80
N ARG A 65 -6.74 5.08 2.15
CA ARG A 65 -6.43 4.62 3.49
C ARG A 65 -4.94 4.37 3.69
N ILE A 66 -4.18 4.32 2.61
CA ILE A 66 -2.73 4.14 2.71
C ILE A 66 -2.13 5.42 3.26
N ARG A 67 -1.36 5.29 4.33
CA ARG A 67 -0.76 6.46 4.99
C ARG A 67 0.72 6.60 4.70
N GLU A 68 1.43 5.50 4.52
CA GLU A 68 2.85 5.55 4.23
C GLU A 68 3.31 4.27 3.56
N VAL A 69 4.43 4.37 2.85
CA VAL A 69 5.07 3.21 2.23
C VAL A 69 6.55 3.27 2.61
N LYS A 70 7.08 2.15 3.05
CA LYS A 70 8.47 2.06 3.44
C LYS A 70 9.19 1.02 2.61
N GLU A 71 10.44 1.29 2.33
CA GLU A 71 11.34 0.30 1.74
C GLU A 71 12.31 -0.11 2.83
N GLY A 72 12.09 -1.28 3.42
CA GLY A 72 12.80 -1.64 4.63
C GLY A 72 12.43 -0.66 5.73
N GLU A 73 13.42 0.04 6.27
CA GLU A 73 13.15 1.04 7.29
C GLU A 73 13.06 2.45 6.73
N LYS A 74 13.24 2.59 5.41
CA LYS A 74 13.26 3.91 4.78
C LYS A 74 11.86 4.31 4.34
N LEU A 75 11.41 5.48 4.78
CA LEU A 75 10.12 6.02 4.35
C LEU A 75 10.28 6.57 2.94
N VAL A 76 9.56 5.96 1.97
CA VAL A 76 9.64 6.40 0.57
C VAL A 76 8.40 7.16 0.13
N TRP A 77 7.31 7.08 0.87
CA TRP A 77 6.10 7.80 0.55
C TRP A 77 5.29 8.00 1.82
N GLN A 78 4.68 9.14 1.93
CA GLN A 78 3.85 9.45 3.09
C GLN A 78 2.74 10.38 2.64
N ARG A 79 1.52 10.06 3.08
CA ARG A 79 0.40 10.94 2.77
C ARG A 79 0.43 12.12 3.72
N THR A 80 0.47 13.31 3.14
CA THR A 80 0.44 14.51 3.93
C THR A 80 -0.96 14.72 4.43
N SER A 81 -1.12 14.76 5.73
CA SER A 81 -2.42 15.01 6.32
C SER A 81 -2.75 16.47 6.16
N VAL A 82 -3.91 16.74 5.61
CA VAL A 82 -4.37 18.10 5.43
C VAL A 82 -5.70 18.20 6.13
N ASN A 83 -5.68 18.54 7.26
CA ASN A 83 -6.93 18.66 7.93
C ASN A 83 -7.13 19.55 8.83
#